data_bf908db6e1a75f48896d7e84b840eec9
#
_entry.id   bf908db6e1a75f48896d7e84b840eec9
#
_cell.length_a   1.000
_cell.length_b   1.000
_cell.length_c   1.000
_cell.angle_alpha   90.00
_cell.angle_beta   90.00
_cell.angle_gamma   90.00
#
_symmetry.space_group_name_H-M   'P 1'
#
loop_
_entity.id
_entity.type
_entity.pdbx_description
1 polymer ?
#
loop_
_entity_poly.entity_id
_entity_poly.type
_entity_poly.pdbx_seq_one_letter_code
_entity_poly.pdbx_strand_id
1 'polypeptide(L)'
;LASAVANEGGIGVISAAGLGLLYKKLSPSNYTEAGNLGLAEEIRKAREKAKGIIGVNVMVALSDFAELVKTSIAEKVDIIFSGAGLPLDLPSFLKKDSVTKLVPIVSSARAVRIICEKWKNNYDYLPDAVVLEGPKAGGHLGYKENQLEDQHFSLEELLPQVVEEVSHFEQKYDKKIPVIAAGGIYTGEDIKRMIDLGASGVQLGTRFVTTTECDASEAFKQTYIQAEEKDIEIIKSPVGMPGRAIHCSFLEKVKAGIKHCLLYTS
;
A
#
# COMPACT_ATOMS: atom_id res chain seq x y z
N LEU A 1 12.71 6.05 6.95
CA LEU A 1 12.84 4.87 6.09
C LEU A 1 12.68 5.21 4.61
N ALA A 2 11.58 5.87 4.18
CA ALA A 2 11.32 6.13 2.76
C ALA A 2 12.48 6.84 2.05
N SER A 3 13.07 7.86 2.69
CA SER A 3 14.24 8.59 2.14
C SER A 3 15.46 7.69 1.93
N ALA A 4 15.72 6.76 2.86
CA ALA A 4 16.85 5.84 2.74
C ALA A 4 16.67 4.90 1.54
N VAL A 5 15.46 4.31 1.38
CA VAL A 5 15.13 3.47 0.22
C VAL A 5 15.28 4.25 -1.10
N ALA A 6 14.77 5.48 -1.14
CA ALA A 6 14.85 6.32 -2.33
C ALA A 6 16.30 6.67 -2.72
N ASN A 7 17.17 6.90 -1.74
CA ASN A 7 18.60 7.21 -1.98
C ASN A 7 19.38 6.00 -2.50
N GLU A 8 18.95 4.79 -2.20
CA GLU A 8 19.54 3.54 -2.72
C GLU A 8 18.94 3.09 -4.06
N GLY A 9 18.18 3.96 -4.74
CA GLY A 9 17.62 3.69 -6.07
C GLY A 9 16.29 2.93 -6.07
N GLY A 10 15.71 2.68 -4.90
CA GLY A 10 14.36 2.13 -4.75
C GLY A 10 13.28 3.21 -4.78
N ILE A 11 12.03 2.80 -4.62
CA ILE A 11 10.89 3.70 -4.42
C ILE A 11 10.58 3.72 -2.93
N GLY A 12 10.86 4.85 -2.27
CA GLY A 12 10.56 5.03 -0.86
C GLY A 12 9.10 5.43 -0.66
N VAL A 13 8.32 4.64 0.09
CA VAL A 13 6.87 4.84 0.23
C VAL A 13 6.51 5.28 1.65
N ILE A 14 5.74 6.38 1.75
CA ILE A 14 5.17 6.92 2.98
C ILE A 14 3.75 6.40 3.12
N SER A 15 3.35 5.91 4.29
CA SER A 15 1.96 5.58 4.59
C SER A 15 1.21 6.85 4.97
N ALA A 16 0.08 7.12 4.30
CA ALA A 16 -0.79 8.23 4.65
C ALA A 16 -1.67 7.94 5.87
N ALA A 17 -1.88 6.66 6.19
CA ALA A 17 -2.75 6.27 7.31
C ALA A 17 -2.13 6.56 8.67
N GLY A 18 -2.96 7.03 9.63
CA GLY A 18 -2.57 7.20 11.03
C GLY A 18 -1.81 8.49 11.36
N LEU A 19 -1.46 9.31 10.40
CA LEU A 19 -0.67 10.53 10.62
C LEU A 19 -1.37 11.56 11.51
N GLY A 20 -2.72 11.58 11.53
CA GLY A 20 -3.47 12.47 12.43
C GLY A 20 -3.18 12.24 13.91
N LEU A 21 -2.76 11.02 14.32
CA LEU A 21 -2.33 10.76 15.69
C LEU A 21 -0.95 11.36 15.97
N LEU A 22 0.00 11.20 15.05
CA LEU A 22 1.36 11.68 15.19
C LEU A 22 1.42 13.21 15.14
N TYR A 23 0.59 13.80 14.31
CA TYR A 23 0.56 15.23 14.04
C TYR A 23 -0.61 15.97 14.71
N LYS A 24 -1.23 15.37 15.75
CA LYS A 24 -2.35 15.96 16.47
C LYS A 24 -2.11 17.40 16.93
N LYS A 25 -0.87 17.79 17.17
CA LYS A 25 -0.50 19.16 17.57
C LYS A 25 -0.77 20.20 16.48
N LEU A 26 -0.78 19.82 15.20
CA LEU A 26 -1.04 20.71 14.06
C LEU A 26 -2.53 21.10 13.95
N SER A 27 -3.43 20.20 14.35
CA SER A 27 -4.87 20.47 14.46
C SER A 27 -5.46 19.62 15.59
N PRO A 28 -5.46 20.14 16.84
CA PRO A 28 -5.81 19.34 18.02
C PRO A 28 -7.25 18.83 18.06
N SER A 29 -8.17 19.55 17.41
CA SER A 29 -9.62 19.25 17.38
C SER A 29 -10.08 18.54 16.11
N ASN A 30 -9.21 18.42 15.11
CA ASN A 30 -9.55 17.82 13.81
C ASN A 30 -8.49 16.80 13.38
N TYR A 31 -8.82 15.52 13.58
CA TYR A 31 -7.94 14.40 13.24
C TYR A 31 -7.60 14.34 11.73
N THR A 32 -8.59 14.55 10.87
CA THR A 32 -8.43 14.51 9.42
C THR A 32 -7.51 15.63 8.93
N GLU A 33 -7.72 16.84 9.43
CA GLU A 33 -6.85 17.99 9.10
C GLU A 33 -5.43 17.76 9.62
N ALA A 34 -5.26 17.27 10.84
CA ALA A 34 -3.95 16.90 11.39
C ALA A 34 -3.25 15.84 10.52
N GLY A 35 -4.00 14.87 10.01
CA GLY A 35 -3.51 13.83 9.09
C GLY A 35 -3.01 14.40 7.77
N ASN A 36 -3.77 15.30 7.15
CA ASN A 36 -3.39 15.95 5.90
C ASN A 36 -2.16 16.86 6.06
N LEU A 37 -2.14 17.68 7.11
CA LEU A 37 -0.97 18.50 7.44
C LEU A 37 0.26 17.64 7.74
N GLY A 38 0.07 16.55 8.49
CA GLY A 38 1.12 15.59 8.78
C GLY A 38 1.67 14.90 7.53
N LEU A 39 0.80 14.55 6.58
CA LEU A 39 1.23 13.96 5.32
C LEU A 39 2.09 14.93 4.49
N ALA A 40 1.67 16.19 4.38
CA ALA A 40 2.45 17.22 3.71
C ALA A 40 3.84 17.37 4.34
N GLU A 41 3.88 17.41 5.68
CA GLU A 41 5.14 17.51 6.44
C GLU A 41 6.05 16.30 6.22
N GLU A 42 5.52 15.06 6.25
CA GLU A 42 6.30 13.85 6.00
C GLU A 42 6.86 13.80 4.57
N ILE A 43 6.08 14.22 3.58
CA ILE A 43 6.55 14.30 2.19
C ILE A 43 7.71 15.30 2.07
N ARG A 44 7.57 16.49 2.65
CA ARG A 44 8.63 17.53 2.63
C ARG A 44 9.90 17.04 3.32
N LYS A 45 9.79 16.47 4.52
CA LYS A 45 10.93 15.86 5.24
C LYS A 45 11.61 14.76 4.43
N ALA A 46 10.82 13.93 3.73
CA ALA A 46 11.39 12.90 2.89
C ALA A 46 12.15 13.51 1.71
N ARG A 47 11.60 14.55 1.07
CA ARG A 47 12.25 15.26 -0.04
C ARG A 47 13.53 15.99 0.37
N GLU A 48 13.58 16.57 1.56
CA GLU A 48 14.80 17.18 2.10
C GLU A 48 15.96 16.18 2.23
N LYS A 49 15.64 14.91 2.50
CA LYS A 49 16.62 13.84 2.77
C LYS A 49 16.87 12.93 1.57
N ALA A 50 16.05 12.98 0.55
CA ALA A 50 16.11 12.06 -0.59
C ALA A 50 16.14 12.79 -1.92
N LYS A 51 17.00 12.29 -2.83
CA LYS A 51 17.04 12.70 -4.24
C LYS A 51 16.29 11.71 -5.16
N GLY A 52 15.93 10.53 -4.65
CA GLY A 52 15.25 9.49 -5.40
C GLY A 52 13.72 9.61 -5.38
N ILE A 53 13.06 8.55 -5.82
CA ILE A 53 11.61 8.48 -6.00
C ILE A 53 10.90 8.32 -4.65
N ILE A 54 9.96 9.22 -4.36
CA ILE A 54 9.10 9.16 -3.17
C ILE A 54 7.66 8.92 -3.58
N GLY A 55 7.09 7.84 -3.07
CA GLY A 55 5.68 7.50 -3.20
C GLY A 55 4.91 7.68 -1.89
N VAL A 56 3.58 7.71 -2.02
CA VAL A 56 2.64 7.68 -0.90
C VAL A 56 1.65 6.55 -1.09
N ASN A 57 1.41 5.77 -0.03
CA ASN A 57 0.34 4.77 -0.01
C ASN A 57 -0.91 5.37 0.64
N VAL A 58 -2.03 5.36 -0.11
CA VAL A 58 -3.33 5.88 0.35
C VAL A 58 -4.39 4.79 0.23
N MET A 59 -5.01 4.41 1.34
CA MET A 59 -6.07 3.39 1.37
C MET A 59 -7.41 3.99 0.92
N VAL A 60 -8.08 3.35 -0.04
CA VAL A 60 -9.42 3.74 -0.53
C VAL A 60 -10.46 3.76 0.60
N ALA A 61 -10.33 2.82 1.55
CA ALA A 61 -11.26 2.68 2.68
C ALA A 61 -11.22 3.80 3.71
N LEU A 62 -10.25 4.73 3.63
CA LEU A 62 -10.18 5.88 4.55
C LEU A 62 -11.25 6.91 4.21
N SER A 63 -11.88 7.48 5.24
CA SER A 63 -12.91 8.53 5.09
C SER A 63 -12.37 9.81 4.45
N ASP A 64 -11.08 10.10 4.65
CA ASP A 64 -10.35 11.26 4.13
C ASP A 64 -9.50 10.95 2.88
N PHE A 65 -9.78 9.82 2.20
CA PHE A 65 -9.06 9.38 1.00
C PHE A 65 -8.83 10.51 -0.02
N ALA A 66 -9.89 11.23 -0.36
CA ALA A 66 -9.83 12.28 -1.36
C ALA A 66 -8.87 13.42 -0.96
N GLU A 67 -8.88 13.81 0.29
CA GLU A 67 -8.01 14.88 0.81
C GLU A 67 -6.56 14.44 0.87
N LEU A 68 -6.27 13.21 1.29
CA LEU A 68 -4.93 12.63 1.29
C LEU A 68 -4.34 12.54 -0.13
N VAL A 69 -5.16 12.15 -1.12
CA VAL A 69 -4.75 12.13 -2.54
C VAL A 69 -4.44 13.55 -3.04
N LYS A 70 -5.32 14.52 -2.77
CA LYS A 70 -5.11 15.93 -3.16
C LYS A 70 -3.84 16.51 -2.52
N THR A 71 -3.61 16.23 -1.23
CA THR A 71 -2.39 16.63 -0.51
C THR A 71 -1.15 16.03 -1.17
N SER A 72 -1.16 14.72 -1.46
CA SER A 72 -0.05 14.04 -2.13
C SER A 72 0.28 14.66 -3.49
N ILE A 73 -0.75 14.99 -4.30
CA ILE A 73 -0.58 15.65 -5.61
C ILE A 73 -0.06 17.08 -5.45
N ALA A 74 -0.57 17.83 -4.47
CA ALA A 74 -0.14 19.20 -4.20
C ALA A 74 1.34 19.25 -3.77
N GLU A 75 1.81 18.29 -2.98
CA GLU A 75 3.20 18.13 -2.57
C GLU A 75 4.06 17.45 -3.66
N LYS A 76 3.49 17.19 -4.84
CA LYS A 76 4.20 16.66 -6.03
C LYS A 76 4.94 15.36 -5.74
N VAL A 77 4.32 14.42 -5.04
CA VAL A 77 4.91 13.07 -4.90
C VAL A 77 5.05 12.42 -6.28
N ASP A 78 6.07 11.57 -6.44
CA ASP A 78 6.29 10.93 -7.74
C ASP A 78 5.21 9.90 -8.02
N ILE A 79 4.74 9.17 -6.99
CA ILE A 79 3.82 8.05 -7.16
C ILE A 79 2.79 8.02 -6.01
N ILE A 80 1.52 7.76 -6.36
CA ILE A 80 0.49 7.35 -5.40
C ILE A 80 0.19 5.87 -5.61
N PHE A 81 0.42 5.06 -4.57
CA PHE A 81 -0.05 3.68 -4.48
C PHE A 81 -1.41 3.67 -3.78
N SER A 82 -2.41 2.99 -4.35
CA SER A 82 -3.75 2.99 -3.75
C SER A 82 -4.39 1.61 -3.78
N GLY A 83 -4.82 1.14 -2.60
CA GLY A 83 -5.43 -0.17 -2.36
C GLY A 83 -6.42 -0.14 -1.21
N ALA A 84 -6.67 -1.29 -0.58
CA ALA A 84 -7.75 -1.47 0.40
C ALA A 84 -9.12 -1.03 -0.15
N GLY A 85 -9.43 -1.51 -1.35
CA GLY A 85 -10.56 -1.16 -2.21
C GLY A 85 -10.06 -0.83 -3.62
N LEU A 86 -10.95 -0.80 -4.61
CA LEU A 86 -10.60 -0.42 -5.99
C LEU A 86 -10.64 1.11 -6.14
N PRO A 87 -9.51 1.76 -6.48
CA PRO A 87 -9.42 3.21 -6.61
C PRO A 87 -9.99 3.70 -7.95
N LEU A 88 -11.29 3.45 -8.20
CA LEU A 88 -11.92 3.62 -9.51
C LEU A 88 -11.88 5.06 -10.03
N ASP A 89 -11.90 6.04 -9.13
CA ASP A 89 -11.96 7.46 -9.48
C ASP A 89 -10.63 8.21 -9.19
N LEU A 90 -9.55 7.47 -8.88
CA LEU A 90 -8.25 8.07 -8.55
C LEU A 90 -7.71 9.03 -9.63
N PRO A 91 -7.82 8.75 -10.95
CA PRO A 91 -7.37 9.69 -11.98
C PRO A 91 -8.11 11.03 -11.99
N SER A 92 -9.33 11.11 -11.44
CA SER A 92 -10.10 12.35 -11.38
C SER A 92 -9.43 13.46 -10.55
N PHE A 93 -8.51 13.09 -9.67
CA PHE A 93 -7.77 14.05 -8.84
C PHE A 93 -6.56 14.67 -9.56
N LEU A 94 -6.10 14.07 -10.68
CA LEU A 94 -4.99 14.62 -11.45
C LEU A 94 -5.41 15.92 -12.15
N LYS A 95 -4.52 16.89 -12.09
CA LYS A 95 -4.61 18.11 -12.91
C LYS A 95 -3.78 17.93 -14.18
N LYS A 96 -4.01 18.77 -15.18
CA LYS A 96 -3.36 18.71 -16.50
C LYS A 96 -1.82 18.71 -16.42
N ASP A 97 -1.27 19.36 -15.41
CA ASP A 97 0.16 19.54 -15.16
C ASP A 97 0.71 18.62 -14.03
N SER A 98 -0.10 17.67 -13.56
CA SER A 98 0.33 16.74 -12.51
C SER A 98 1.43 15.82 -13.01
N VAL A 99 2.51 15.70 -12.25
CA VAL A 99 3.64 14.79 -12.52
C VAL A 99 3.48 13.44 -11.82
N THR A 100 2.57 13.37 -10.87
CA THR A 100 2.33 12.21 -10.02
C THR A 100 1.80 11.02 -10.83
N LYS A 101 2.43 9.86 -10.68
CA LYS A 101 2.03 8.59 -11.26
C LYS A 101 1.02 7.88 -10.37
N LEU A 102 0.10 7.14 -10.97
CA LEU A 102 -0.95 6.42 -10.25
C LEU A 102 -0.78 4.91 -10.39
N VAL A 103 -0.67 4.24 -9.26
CA VAL A 103 -0.41 2.80 -9.17
C VAL A 103 -1.46 2.14 -8.27
N PRO A 104 -2.46 1.45 -8.83
CA PRO A 104 -3.42 0.71 -8.05
C PRO A 104 -2.80 -0.57 -7.47
N ILE A 105 -3.24 -0.95 -6.26
CA ILE A 105 -2.93 -2.22 -5.63
C ILE A 105 -4.14 -3.14 -5.81
N VAL A 106 -3.91 -4.32 -6.36
CA VAL A 106 -4.94 -5.30 -6.72
C VAL A 106 -4.60 -6.69 -6.18
N SER A 107 -5.60 -7.58 -6.12
CA SER A 107 -5.45 -8.97 -5.70
C SER A 107 -5.83 -9.98 -6.80
N SER A 108 -6.07 -9.54 -8.04
CA SER A 108 -6.44 -10.43 -9.14
C SER A 108 -6.38 -9.75 -10.51
N ALA A 109 -6.28 -10.54 -11.58
CA ALA A 109 -6.38 -10.10 -12.97
C ALA A 109 -7.72 -9.41 -13.26
N ARG A 110 -8.84 -9.90 -12.67
CA ARG A 110 -10.16 -9.25 -12.78
C ARG A 110 -10.14 -7.82 -12.25
N ALA A 111 -9.46 -7.56 -11.14
CA ALA A 111 -9.36 -6.21 -10.58
C ALA A 111 -8.56 -5.28 -11.51
N VAL A 112 -7.48 -5.78 -12.13
CA VAL A 112 -6.73 -5.05 -13.18
C VAL A 112 -7.65 -4.63 -14.31
N ARG A 113 -8.40 -5.59 -14.87
CA ARG A 113 -9.33 -5.32 -15.98
C ARG A 113 -10.32 -4.21 -15.63
N ILE A 114 -10.99 -4.33 -14.47
CA ILE A 114 -11.98 -3.34 -14.02
C ILE A 114 -11.34 -1.94 -13.91
N ILE A 115 -10.16 -1.83 -13.32
CA ILE A 115 -9.47 -0.54 -13.16
C ILE A 115 -9.06 0.03 -14.51
N CYS A 116 -8.39 -0.77 -15.36
CA CYS A 116 -7.93 -0.30 -16.66
C CYS A 116 -9.09 0.17 -17.55
N GLU A 117 -10.18 -0.60 -17.63
CA GLU A 117 -11.37 -0.23 -18.37
C GLU A 117 -12.02 1.03 -17.81
N LYS A 118 -12.23 1.10 -16.49
CA LYS A 118 -12.87 2.24 -15.84
C LYS A 118 -12.05 3.51 -15.99
N TRP A 119 -10.74 3.43 -15.75
CA TRP A 119 -9.86 4.60 -15.88
C TRP A 119 -9.75 5.06 -17.33
N LYS A 120 -9.62 4.12 -18.28
CA LYS A 120 -9.54 4.47 -19.70
C LYS A 120 -10.82 5.11 -20.21
N ASN A 121 -11.98 4.53 -19.88
CA ASN A 121 -13.27 5.01 -20.37
C ASN A 121 -13.67 6.36 -19.76
N ASN A 122 -13.38 6.60 -18.48
CA ASN A 122 -13.86 7.79 -17.78
C ASN A 122 -12.86 8.96 -17.80
N TYR A 123 -11.56 8.64 -17.87
CA TYR A 123 -10.49 9.64 -17.64
C TYR A 123 -9.44 9.63 -18.74
N ASP A 124 -9.58 8.79 -19.76
CA ASP A 124 -8.56 8.55 -20.79
C ASP A 124 -7.17 8.27 -20.18
N TYR A 125 -7.14 7.53 -19.08
CA TYR A 125 -5.95 7.22 -18.31
C TYR A 125 -5.78 5.71 -18.13
N LEU A 126 -4.54 5.23 -18.13
CA LEU A 126 -4.20 3.85 -17.74
C LEU A 126 -3.20 3.89 -16.58
N PRO A 127 -3.19 2.88 -15.71
CA PRO A 127 -2.21 2.79 -14.63
C PRO A 127 -0.77 2.99 -15.13
N ASP A 128 0.07 3.63 -14.33
CA ASP A 128 1.50 3.78 -14.62
C ASP A 128 2.30 2.54 -14.20
N ALA A 129 1.76 1.76 -13.29
CA ALA A 129 2.14 0.40 -12.90
C ALA A 129 0.98 -0.22 -12.14
N VAL A 130 1.06 -1.51 -11.83
CA VAL A 130 0.09 -2.23 -10.98
C VAL A 130 0.87 -2.98 -9.90
N VAL A 131 0.43 -2.89 -8.64
CA VAL A 131 0.92 -3.78 -7.58
C VAL A 131 -0.06 -4.94 -7.43
N LEU A 132 0.40 -6.16 -7.61
CA LEU A 132 -0.30 -7.37 -7.21
C LEU A 132 0.07 -7.73 -5.78
N GLU A 133 -0.87 -7.61 -4.87
CA GLU A 133 -0.68 -7.98 -3.48
C GLU A 133 -1.24 -9.37 -3.22
N GLY A 134 -0.36 -10.30 -2.83
CA GLY A 134 -0.70 -11.69 -2.52
C GLY A 134 -1.27 -11.87 -1.10
N PRO A 135 -1.82 -13.08 -0.78
CA PRO A 135 -2.50 -13.37 0.48
C PRO A 135 -1.55 -13.37 1.69
N LYS A 136 -0.24 -13.42 1.49
CA LYS A 136 0.77 -13.36 2.58
C LYS A 136 1.18 -11.93 2.95
N ALA A 137 0.50 -10.89 2.43
CA ALA A 137 0.75 -9.53 2.83
C ALA A 137 0.39 -9.28 4.30
N GLY A 138 1.00 -8.27 4.89
CA GLY A 138 0.63 -7.74 6.22
C GLY A 138 -0.45 -6.67 6.11
N GLY A 139 -1.17 -6.42 7.20
CA GLY A 139 -2.26 -5.45 7.21
C GLY A 139 -3.52 -5.95 6.52
N HIS A 140 -4.25 -5.06 5.85
CA HIS A 140 -5.51 -5.38 5.19
C HIS A 140 -5.30 -6.25 3.95
N LEU A 141 -6.14 -7.28 3.81
CA LEU A 141 -6.02 -8.28 2.75
C LEU A 141 -7.20 -8.19 1.78
N GLY A 142 -6.92 -8.15 0.49
CA GLY A 142 -7.89 -8.12 -0.60
C GLY A 142 -8.52 -9.49 -0.91
N TYR A 143 -8.58 -10.41 0.07
CA TYR A 143 -9.03 -11.79 -0.05
C TYR A 143 -10.09 -12.10 0.99
N LYS A 144 -10.90 -13.14 0.74
CA LYS A 144 -11.73 -13.75 1.78
C LYS A 144 -10.86 -14.62 2.68
N GLU A 145 -11.27 -14.82 3.93
CA GLU A 145 -10.50 -15.59 4.90
C GLU A 145 -10.19 -17.01 4.40
N ASN A 146 -11.16 -17.69 3.78
CA ASN A 146 -10.98 -19.03 3.21
C ASN A 146 -10.07 -19.08 1.96
N GLN A 147 -9.63 -17.95 1.43
CA GLN A 147 -8.71 -17.87 0.29
C GLN A 147 -7.25 -17.69 0.74
N LEU A 148 -7.01 -17.37 2.01
CA LEU A 148 -5.67 -17.03 2.50
C LEU A 148 -4.72 -18.21 2.52
N GLU A 149 -5.25 -19.44 2.73
CA GLU A 149 -4.51 -20.69 2.76
C GLU A 149 -4.66 -21.51 1.46
N ASP A 150 -5.48 -21.04 0.51
CA ASP A 150 -5.73 -21.74 -0.74
C ASP A 150 -4.60 -21.43 -1.74
N GLN A 151 -3.93 -22.46 -2.19
CA GLN A 151 -2.81 -22.42 -3.15
C GLN A 151 -3.17 -21.69 -4.46
N HIS A 152 -4.43 -21.77 -4.91
CA HIS A 152 -4.89 -21.09 -6.13
C HIS A 152 -4.86 -19.56 -6.00
N PHE A 153 -4.77 -19.04 -4.79
CA PHE A 153 -4.60 -17.61 -4.52
C PHE A 153 -3.15 -17.25 -4.16
N SER A 154 -2.19 -18.19 -4.26
CA SER A 154 -0.79 -17.85 -4.03
C SER A 154 -0.30 -16.77 -5.00
N LEU A 155 0.68 -16.00 -4.57
CA LEU A 155 1.25 -14.95 -5.41
C LEU A 155 1.84 -15.51 -6.71
N GLU A 156 2.43 -16.70 -6.61
CA GLU A 156 3.00 -17.45 -7.73
C GLU A 156 1.95 -17.83 -8.79
N GLU A 157 0.74 -18.18 -8.38
CA GLU A 157 -0.36 -18.51 -9.28
C GLU A 157 -1.04 -17.27 -9.88
N LEU A 158 -1.15 -16.21 -9.09
CA LEU A 158 -1.84 -14.99 -9.52
C LEU A 158 -0.98 -14.10 -10.42
N LEU A 159 0.35 -14.08 -10.21
CA LEU A 159 1.24 -13.16 -10.91
C LEU A 159 1.23 -13.35 -12.42
N PRO A 160 1.37 -14.57 -12.99
CA PRO A 160 1.28 -14.79 -14.42
C PRO A 160 -0.05 -14.33 -15.02
N GLN A 161 -1.16 -14.57 -14.33
CA GLN A 161 -2.50 -14.14 -14.75
C GLN A 161 -2.62 -12.62 -14.84
N VAL A 162 -2.04 -11.91 -13.86
CA VAL A 162 -2.04 -10.45 -13.85
C VAL A 162 -1.12 -9.88 -14.93
N VAL A 163 0.05 -10.47 -15.14
CA VAL A 163 0.96 -10.09 -16.22
C VAL A 163 0.29 -10.26 -17.58
N GLU A 164 -0.40 -11.38 -17.81
CA GLU A 164 -1.15 -11.64 -19.04
C GLU A 164 -2.26 -10.59 -19.24
N GLU A 165 -3.07 -10.34 -18.22
CA GLU A 165 -4.15 -9.34 -18.28
C GLU A 165 -3.63 -7.95 -18.60
N VAL A 166 -2.53 -7.52 -17.95
CA VAL A 166 -1.87 -6.24 -18.22
C VAL A 166 -1.38 -6.17 -19.66
N SER A 167 -0.80 -7.25 -20.18
CA SER A 167 -0.25 -7.30 -21.54
C SER A 167 -1.29 -7.00 -22.62
N HIS A 168 -2.55 -7.39 -22.41
CA HIS A 168 -3.66 -7.06 -23.32
C HIS A 168 -3.89 -5.55 -23.42
N PHE A 169 -3.80 -4.84 -22.30
CA PHE A 169 -3.92 -3.37 -22.27
C PHE A 169 -2.70 -2.69 -22.84
N GLU A 170 -1.49 -3.18 -22.54
CA GLU A 170 -0.24 -2.68 -23.11
C GLU A 170 -0.27 -2.73 -24.65
N GLN A 171 -0.63 -3.89 -25.22
CA GLN A 171 -0.72 -4.09 -26.66
C GLN A 171 -1.80 -3.20 -27.30
N LYS A 172 -2.98 -3.12 -26.65
CA LYS A 172 -4.12 -2.34 -27.17
C LYS A 172 -3.87 -0.85 -27.21
N TYR A 173 -3.11 -0.31 -26.24
CA TYR A 173 -2.96 1.13 -26.05
C TYR A 173 -1.51 1.62 -26.21
N ASP A 174 -0.59 0.75 -26.58
CA ASP A 174 0.85 1.05 -26.74
C ASP A 174 1.44 1.76 -25.51
N LYS A 175 1.07 1.27 -24.30
CA LYS A 175 1.56 1.82 -23.03
C LYS A 175 2.08 0.71 -22.14
N LYS A 176 3.34 0.79 -21.70
CA LYS A 176 3.89 -0.11 -20.70
C LYS A 176 3.28 0.11 -19.33
N ILE A 177 2.92 -0.99 -18.66
CA ILE A 177 2.31 -1.03 -17.33
C ILE A 177 3.06 -2.08 -16.49
N PRO A 178 4.18 -1.72 -15.85
CA PRO A 178 4.94 -2.64 -15.01
C PRO A 178 4.07 -3.31 -13.93
N VAL A 179 4.23 -4.61 -13.72
CA VAL A 179 3.60 -5.35 -12.62
C VAL A 179 4.60 -5.53 -11.50
N ILE A 180 4.22 -5.11 -10.30
CA ILE A 180 5.01 -5.19 -9.08
C ILE A 180 4.38 -6.25 -8.17
N ALA A 181 5.16 -7.26 -7.77
CA ALA A 181 4.68 -8.30 -6.87
C ALA A 181 4.87 -7.89 -5.40
N ALA A 182 3.87 -8.14 -4.55
CA ALA A 182 3.87 -7.78 -3.12
C ALA A 182 3.26 -8.89 -2.26
N GLY A 183 3.70 -9.01 -1.02
CA GLY A 183 3.16 -9.95 -0.02
C GLY A 183 3.94 -11.25 0.10
N GLY A 184 4.60 -11.45 1.25
CA GLY A 184 5.38 -12.65 1.53
C GLY A 184 6.76 -12.70 0.87
N ILE A 185 7.25 -11.61 0.32
CA ILE A 185 8.58 -11.51 -0.31
C ILE A 185 9.56 -10.98 0.74
N TYR A 186 10.64 -11.72 1.00
CA TYR A 186 11.58 -11.38 2.06
C TYR A 186 13.05 -11.56 1.68
N THR A 187 13.39 -12.58 0.90
CA THR A 187 14.76 -12.95 0.50
C THR A 187 15.07 -12.56 -0.94
N GLY A 188 16.35 -12.62 -1.33
CA GLY A 188 16.77 -12.45 -2.72
C GLY A 188 16.20 -13.54 -3.65
N GLU A 189 16.06 -14.78 -3.13
CA GLU A 189 15.44 -15.88 -3.86
C GLU A 189 13.96 -15.60 -4.14
N ASP A 190 13.24 -15.03 -3.16
CA ASP A 190 11.83 -14.63 -3.36
C ASP A 190 11.73 -13.55 -4.45
N ILE A 191 12.60 -12.56 -4.41
CA ILE A 191 12.65 -11.50 -5.43
C ILE A 191 12.89 -12.12 -6.81
N LYS A 192 13.93 -12.96 -6.91
CA LYS A 192 14.27 -13.63 -8.18
C LYS A 192 13.09 -14.44 -8.71
N ARG A 193 12.42 -15.22 -7.86
CA ARG A 193 11.26 -16.02 -8.23
C ARG A 193 10.14 -15.18 -8.82
N MET A 194 9.82 -14.02 -8.21
CA MET A 194 8.79 -13.11 -8.75
C MET A 194 9.20 -12.50 -10.09
N ILE A 195 10.47 -12.11 -10.25
CA ILE A 195 10.97 -11.59 -11.53
C ILE A 195 10.91 -12.69 -12.62
N ASP A 196 11.30 -13.92 -12.30
CA ASP A 196 11.24 -15.05 -13.24
C ASP A 196 9.79 -15.37 -13.68
N LEU A 197 8.80 -15.07 -12.84
CA LEU A 197 7.36 -15.21 -13.14
C LEU A 197 6.76 -13.99 -13.87
N GLY A 198 7.57 -12.98 -14.21
CA GLY A 198 7.19 -11.85 -15.04
C GLY A 198 6.92 -10.54 -14.28
N ALA A 199 7.20 -10.46 -12.98
CA ALA A 199 7.15 -9.18 -12.28
C ALA A 199 8.27 -8.24 -12.79
N SER A 200 7.95 -6.96 -12.90
CA SER A 200 8.92 -5.90 -13.21
C SER A 200 9.66 -5.40 -11.96
N GLY A 201 9.17 -5.74 -10.79
CA GLY A 201 9.74 -5.38 -9.49
C GLY A 201 8.97 -6.00 -8.35
N VAL A 202 9.40 -5.72 -7.12
CA VAL A 202 8.77 -6.22 -5.90
C VAL A 202 8.54 -5.11 -4.89
N GLN A 203 7.52 -5.28 -4.03
CA GLN A 203 7.27 -4.42 -2.87
C GLN A 203 7.50 -5.21 -1.59
N LEU A 204 8.32 -4.67 -0.70
CA LEU A 204 8.64 -5.25 0.59
C LEU A 204 8.25 -4.26 1.71
N GLY A 205 7.72 -4.80 2.81
CA GLY A 205 7.41 -4.02 4.01
C GLY A 205 8.16 -4.55 5.22
N THR A 206 7.79 -5.74 5.70
CA THR A 206 8.27 -6.36 6.94
C THR A 206 9.81 -6.43 7.01
N ARG A 207 10.47 -6.71 5.89
CA ARG A 207 11.94 -6.77 5.81
C ARG A 207 12.63 -5.50 6.33
N PHE A 208 12.00 -4.33 6.11
CA PHE A 208 12.58 -3.04 6.43
C PHE A 208 12.14 -2.46 7.78
N VAL A 209 11.15 -3.05 8.44
CA VAL A 209 10.64 -2.59 9.75
C VAL A 209 11.74 -2.59 10.81
N THR A 210 12.60 -3.60 10.80
CA THR A 210 13.64 -3.82 11.83
C THR A 210 14.97 -3.14 11.52
N THR A 211 15.03 -2.36 10.42
CA THR A 211 16.26 -1.63 10.06
C THR A 211 16.48 -0.39 10.92
N THR A 212 17.72 0.12 10.96
CA THR A 212 18.06 1.35 11.67
C THR A 212 17.41 2.58 11.06
N GLU A 213 17.17 2.55 9.74
CA GLU A 213 16.54 3.63 8.98
C GLU A 213 15.02 3.70 9.19
N CYS A 214 14.42 2.65 9.76
CA CYS A 214 13.01 2.69 10.15
C CYS A 214 12.84 3.54 11.41
N ASP A 215 11.97 4.51 11.37
CA ASP A 215 11.68 5.47 12.43
C ASP A 215 10.61 4.96 13.44
N ALA A 216 10.19 3.69 13.32
CA ALA A 216 9.38 3.03 14.34
C ALA A 216 10.15 2.93 15.67
N SER A 217 9.40 2.91 16.78
CA SER A 217 9.99 2.74 18.11
C SER A 217 10.75 1.42 18.23
N GLU A 218 11.78 1.37 19.06
CA GLU A 218 12.54 0.14 19.31
C GLU A 218 11.64 -1.00 19.81
N ALA A 219 10.67 -0.70 20.67
CA ALA A 219 9.69 -1.69 21.14
C ALA A 219 8.88 -2.31 20.00
N PHE A 220 8.49 -1.49 18.99
CA PHE A 220 7.80 -1.99 17.81
C PHE A 220 8.69 -2.90 16.96
N LYS A 221 9.94 -2.51 16.73
CA LYS A 221 10.92 -3.35 16.00
C LYS A 221 11.16 -4.69 16.72
N GLN A 222 11.31 -4.65 18.05
CA GLN A 222 11.49 -5.88 18.85
C GLN A 222 10.30 -6.82 18.77
N THR A 223 9.07 -6.30 18.64
CA THR A 223 7.90 -7.15 18.40
C THR A 223 8.03 -7.96 17.10
N TYR A 224 8.57 -7.36 16.04
CA TYR A 224 8.83 -8.09 14.78
C TYR A 224 9.97 -9.09 14.88
N ILE A 225 11.03 -8.74 15.61
CA ILE A 225 12.21 -9.64 15.79
C ILE A 225 11.85 -10.88 16.62
N GLN A 226 10.99 -10.72 17.62
CA GLN A 226 10.61 -11.77 18.54
C GLN A 226 9.42 -12.60 18.06
N ALA A 227 8.66 -12.12 17.07
CA ALA A 227 7.48 -12.81 16.57
C ALA A 227 7.86 -14.13 15.86
N GLU A 228 7.15 -15.18 16.20
CA GLU A 228 7.17 -16.48 15.53
C GLU A 228 5.89 -16.64 14.68
N GLU A 229 5.83 -17.64 13.82
CA GLU A 229 4.68 -17.91 12.96
C GLU A 229 3.36 -18.05 13.76
N LYS A 230 3.41 -18.66 14.95
CA LYS A 230 2.27 -18.81 15.87
C LYS A 230 1.71 -17.49 16.38
N ASP A 231 2.51 -16.41 16.35
CA ASP A 231 2.11 -15.09 16.83
C ASP A 231 1.41 -14.26 15.73
N ILE A 232 1.33 -14.81 14.51
CA ILE A 232 0.66 -14.16 13.38
C ILE A 232 -0.78 -14.64 13.34
N GLU A 233 -1.72 -13.70 13.35
CA GLU A 233 -3.14 -13.99 13.32
C GLU A 233 -3.88 -13.20 12.23
N ILE A 234 -5.00 -13.78 11.78
CA ILE A 234 -5.94 -13.07 10.91
C ILE A 234 -7.02 -12.45 11.78
N ILE A 235 -7.18 -11.16 11.65
CA ILE A 235 -8.17 -10.37 12.39
C ILE A 235 -9.22 -9.82 11.42
N LYS A 236 -10.41 -9.53 11.94
CA LYS A 236 -11.38 -8.68 11.24
C LYS A 236 -11.03 -7.22 11.51
N SER A 237 -10.58 -6.52 10.47
CA SER A 237 -10.19 -5.13 10.61
C SER A 237 -11.40 -4.19 10.78
N PRO A 238 -11.20 -2.96 11.28
CA PRO A 238 -12.28 -1.98 11.43
C PRO A 238 -13.01 -1.62 10.12
N VAL A 239 -12.33 -1.76 8.99
CA VAL A 239 -12.91 -1.52 7.66
C VAL A 239 -13.61 -2.77 7.07
N GLY A 240 -13.74 -3.85 7.87
CA GLY A 240 -14.48 -5.05 7.50
C GLY A 240 -13.72 -6.05 6.62
N MET A 241 -12.46 -5.79 6.29
CA MET A 241 -11.59 -6.69 5.54
C MET A 241 -10.81 -7.60 6.51
N PRO A 242 -10.42 -8.83 6.11
CA PRO A 242 -9.41 -9.58 6.84
C PRO A 242 -8.11 -8.79 6.94
N GLY A 243 -7.41 -8.92 8.05
CA GLY A 243 -6.11 -8.29 8.24
C GLY A 243 -5.14 -9.23 8.90
N ARG A 244 -3.86 -9.21 8.47
CA ARG A 244 -2.79 -9.97 9.12
C ARG A 244 -2.05 -9.10 10.10
N ALA A 245 -1.95 -9.56 11.36
CA ALA A 245 -1.30 -8.83 12.43
C ALA A 245 -0.48 -9.75 13.31
N ILE A 246 0.49 -9.19 14.04
CA ILE A 246 1.17 -9.87 15.13
C ILE A 246 0.27 -9.77 16.36
N HIS A 247 0.07 -10.91 17.05
CA HIS A 247 -0.71 -10.99 18.28
C HIS A 247 -0.20 -10.00 19.33
N CYS A 248 -1.11 -9.30 20.00
CA CYS A 248 -0.78 -8.38 21.08
C CYS A 248 -1.96 -8.19 22.04
N SER A 249 -1.67 -7.70 23.25
CA SER A 249 -2.67 -7.45 24.28
C SER A 249 -3.80 -6.47 23.87
N PHE A 250 -3.56 -5.62 22.90
CA PHE A 250 -4.60 -4.76 22.32
C PHE A 250 -5.63 -5.58 21.54
N LEU A 251 -5.17 -6.51 20.70
CA LEU A 251 -6.06 -7.38 19.91
C LEU A 251 -6.88 -8.31 20.82
N GLU A 252 -6.30 -8.81 21.92
CA GLU A 252 -7.05 -9.57 22.93
C GLU A 252 -8.23 -8.74 23.50
N LYS A 253 -7.97 -7.48 23.86
CA LYS A 253 -9.01 -6.56 24.35
C LYS A 253 -10.09 -6.26 23.32
N VAL A 254 -9.72 -6.13 22.05
CA VAL A 254 -10.67 -5.97 20.93
C VAL A 254 -11.53 -7.22 20.75
N LYS A 255 -10.92 -8.41 20.77
CA LYS A 255 -11.64 -9.70 20.68
C LYS A 255 -12.61 -9.90 21.87
N ALA A 256 -12.20 -9.47 23.06
CA ALA A 256 -13.04 -9.51 24.27
C ALA A 256 -14.14 -8.43 24.32
N GLY A 257 -14.25 -7.55 23.31
CA GLY A 257 -15.21 -6.46 23.28
C GLY A 257 -14.92 -5.30 24.26
N ILE A 258 -13.74 -5.29 24.87
CA ILE A 258 -13.35 -4.30 25.89
C ILE A 258 -12.85 -3.00 25.24
N LYS A 259 -12.32 -3.09 24.01
CA LYS A 259 -11.88 -1.93 23.22
C LYS A 259 -12.45 -2.00 21.81
N HIS A 260 -12.94 -0.85 21.33
CA HIS A 260 -13.27 -0.65 19.93
C HIS A 260 -12.10 0.07 19.24
N CYS A 261 -11.74 -0.38 18.07
CA CYS A 261 -10.77 0.34 17.25
C CYS A 261 -11.49 1.48 16.54
N LEU A 262 -11.53 2.66 17.17
CA LEU A 262 -12.19 3.86 16.64
C LEU A 262 -11.34 4.63 15.61
N LEU A 263 -10.13 4.16 15.31
CA LEU A 263 -9.15 4.90 14.51
C LEU A 263 -9.54 5.08 13.01
N TYR A 264 -10.55 4.33 12.54
CA TYR A 264 -10.98 4.36 11.13
C TYR A 264 -12.46 4.67 10.94
N THR A 265 -13.19 5.04 11.98
CA THR A 265 -14.65 5.24 11.93
C THR A 265 -15.12 6.65 12.26
N SER A 266 -14.22 7.59 12.48
CA SER A 266 -14.54 9.01 12.73
C SER A 266 -13.93 9.93 11.70
#